data_684f44f89565adb72651a61b24faef3d
#
_entry.id   684f44f89565adb72651a61b24faef3d
#
_cell.length_a   1.000
_cell.length_b   1.000
_cell.length_c   1.000
_cell.angle_alpha   90.00
_cell.angle_beta   90.00
_cell.angle_gamma   90.00
#
_symmetry.space_group_name_H-M   'P 1'
#
loop_
_entity.id
_entity.type
_entity.pdbx_description
1 polymer ?
#
loop_
_entity_poly.entity_id
_entity_poly.type
_entity_poly.pdbx_seq_one_letter_code
_entity_poly.pdbx_strand_id
1 'polypeptide(L)'
;MLKHLNDIEPIVTSHGVGQKRVLQSKAETETGLTQIAVTRLKAGEVADEHVHETMEEEFFFMKGVAEVEIDGKAVVCRAGDFLKVSHGVGHRLRAVEDTEMMTIGATIR
;
A
#
# COMPACT_ATOMS: atom_id res chain seq x y z
N MET A 1 -13.23 -14.57 11.65
CA MET A 1 -13.63 -13.50 10.69
C MET A 1 -13.32 -13.94 9.27
N LEU A 2 -14.28 -13.87 8.40
CA LEU A 2 -14.09 -14.20 6.98
C LEU A 2 -14.66 -13.05 6.14
N LYS A 3 -13.89 -12.58 5.18
CA LYS A 3 -14.31 -11.52 4.25
C LYS A 3 -13.98 -11.93 2.82
N HIS A 4 -14.80 -11.51 1.86
CA HIS A 4 -14.49 -11.66 0.45
C HIS A 4 -14.17 -10.28 -0.12
N LEU A 5 -13.05 -10.17 -0.82
CA LEU A 5 -12.55 -8.89 -1.32
C LEU A 5 -13.59 -8.08 -2.09
N ASN A 6 -14.32 -8.72 -2.98
CA ASN A 6 -15.29 -8.04 -3.82
C ASN A 6 -16.53 -7.53 -3.07
N ASP A 7 -16.75 -8.01 -1.85
CA ASP A 7 -17.86 -7.57 -1.01
C ASP A 7 -17.50 -6.36 -0.14
N ILE A 8 -16.22 -5.97 -0.14
CA ILE A 8 -15.75 -4.84 0.63
C ILE A 8 -15.90 -3.56 -0.18
N GLU A 9 -16.57 -2.57 0.40
CA GLU A 9 -16.77 -1.29 -0.24
C GLU A 9 -15.43 -0.57 -0.41
N PRO A 10 -15.07 -0.15 -1.64
CA PRO A 10 -13.83 0.58 -1.84
C PRO A 10 -13.93 2.01 -1.30
N ILE A 11 -12.84 2.50 -0.75
CA ILE A 11 -12.71 3.89 -0.30
C ILE A 11 -11.51 4.53 -0.99
N VAL A 12 -11.53 5.85 -1.10
CA VAL A 12 -10.37 6.59 -1.64
C VAL A 12 -9.22 6.49 -0.66
N THR A 13 -8.00 6.33 -1.17
CA THR A 13 -6.81 6.28 -0.32
C THR A 13 -6.57 7.63 0.36
N SER A 14 -5.75 7.63 1.42
CA SER A 14 -5.39 8.86 2.13
C SER A 14 -4.64 9.87 1.26
N HIS A 15 -4.13 9.45 0.10
CA HIS A 15 -3.44 10.33 -0.85
C HIS A 15 -4.39 11.03 -1.82
N GLY A 16 -5.68 10.73 -1.76
CA GLY A 16 -6.68 11.31 -2.67
C GLY A 16 -6.72 10.67 -4.04
N VAL A 17 -5.88 9.68 -4.33
CA VAL A 17 -5.88 8.93 -5.59
C VAL A 17 -5.95 7.43 -5.29
N GLY A 18 -6.50 6.69 -6.25
CA GLY A 18 -6.66 5.26 -6.10
C GLY A 18 -7.77 4.89 -5.13
N GLN A 19 -8.04 3.61 -5.08
CA GLN A 19 -9.06 3.03 -4.21
C GLN A 19 -8.49 1.87 -3.44
N LYS A 20 -8.92 1.72 -2.19
CA LYS A 20 -8.53 0.56 -1.38
C LYS A 20 -9.74 -0.11 -0.77
N ARG A 21 -9.63 -1.42 -0.63
CA ARG A 21 -10.57 -2.24 0.14
C ARG A 21 -9.84 -2.72 1.39
N VAL A 22 -10.33 -2.30 2.54
CA VAL A 22 -9.69 -2.64 3.82
C VAL A 22 -10.11 -4.03 4.25
N LEU A 23 -9.15 -4.96 4.27
CA LEU A 23 -9.38 -6.33 4.72
C LEU A 23 -9.43 -6.39 6.24
N GLN A 24 -8.53 -5.67 6.91
CA GLN A 24 -8.52 -5.59 8.37
C GLN A 24 -8.12 -4.17 8.77
N SER A 25 -8.94 -3.53 9.58
CA SER A 25 -8.63 -2.24 10.15
C SER A 25 -7.90 -2.39 11.48
N LYS A 26 -7.30 -1.32 11.95
CA LYS A 26 -6.65 -1.28 13.26
C LYS A 26 -7.60 -1.68 14.39
N ALA A 27 -8.86 -1.28 14.29
CA ALA A 27 -9.87 -1.58 15.32
C ALA A 27 -10.27 -3.05 15.37
N GLU A 28 -9.97 -3.82 14.33
CA GLU A 28 -10.34 -5.24 14.24
C GLU A 28 -9.25 -6.19 14.73
N THR A 29 -8.12 -5.65 15.20
CA THR A 29 -6.98 -6.46 15.64
C THR A 29 -6.48 -6.01 17.01
N GLU A 30 -5.91 -6.93 17.77
CA GLU A 30 -5.28 -6.67 19.05
C GLU A 30 -3.75 -6.61 18.93
N THR A 31 -3.23 -6.61 17.71
CA THR A 31 -1.79 -6.59 17.43
C THR A 31 -1.32 -5.20 17.04
N GLY A 32 -0.05 -5.08 16.70
CA GLY A 32 0.51 -3.84 16.15
C GLY A 32 0.17 -3.59 14.68
N LEU A 33 -0.63 -4.43 14.05
CA LEU A 33 -1.08 -4.17 12.68
C LEU A 33 -1.96 -2.92 12.64
N THR A 34 -1.66 -2.01 11.72
CA THR A 34 -2.43 -0.79 11.56
C THR A 34 -3.50 -0.94 10.48
N GLN A 35 -3.20 -1.74 9.44
CA GLN A 35 -4.14 -2.00 8.37
C GLN A 35 -3.61 -3.11 7.46
N ILE A 36 -4.51 -3.89 6.91
CA ILE A 36 -4.27 -4.75 5.76
C ILE A 36 -5.32 -4.39 4.71
N ALA A 37 -4.89 -4.00 3.52
CA ALA A 37 -5.79 -3.55 2.47
C ALA A 37 -5.30 -3.98 1.09
N VAL A 38 -6.21 -4.04 0.13
CA VAL A 38 -5.89 -4.19 -1.28
C VAL A 38 -6.16 -2.84 -1.96
N THR A 39 -5.12 -2.27 -2.54
CA THR A 39 -5.14 -0.96 -3.17
C THR A 39 -5.02 -1.09 -4.68
N ARG A 40 -5.81 -0.32 -5.40
CA ARG A 40 -5.76 -0.22 -6.86
C ARG A 40 -5.45 1.20 -7.27
N LEU A 41 -4.48 1.34 -8.16
CA LEU A 41 -4.12 2.60 -8.81
C LEU A 41 -4.27 2.43 -10.31
N LYS A 42 -4.82 3.43 -10.96
CA LYS A 42 -4.87 3.46 -12.42
C LYS A 42 -3.55 3.97 -12.98
N ALA A 43 -3.21 3.54 -14.17
CA ALA A 43 -2.02 4.01 -14.88
C ALA A 43 -1.93 5.54 -14.80
N GLY A 44 -0.76 6.05 -14.41
CA GLY A 44 -0.49 7.48 -14.26
C GLY A 44 -0.82 8.07 -12.90
N GLU A 45 -1.58 7.40 -12.06
CA GLU A 45 -1.86 7.89 -10.71
C GLU A 45 -0.62 7.81 -9.83
N VAL A 46 -0.47 8.81 -8.97
CA VAL A 46 0.70 8.98 -8.11
C VAL A 46 0.25 9.14 -6.66
N ALA A 47 0.80 8.30 -5.79
CA ALA A 47 0.77 8.53 -4.35
C ALA A 47 2.02 9.32 -4.00
N ASP A 48 1.85 10.60 -3.68
CA ASP A 48 2.97 11.51 -3.43
C ASP A 48 3.84 11.08 -2.26
N GLU A 49 5.03 11.66 -2.20
CA GLU A 49 5.99 11.32 -1.15
C GLU A 49 5.41 11.57 0.24
N HIS A 50 5.59 10.59 1.09
CA HIS A 50 5.18 10.66 2.49
C HIS A 50 6.10 9.78 3.33
N VAL A 51 6.04 10.00 4.64
CA VAL A 51 6.86 9.31 5.63
C VAL A 51 5.96 8.83 6.76
N HIS A 52 6.16 7.58 7.17
CA HIS A 52 5.51 7.05 8.36
C HIS A 52 6.54 6.97 9.50
N GLU A 53 6.31 7.70 10.58
CA GLU A 53 7.28 7.78 11.68
C GLU A 53 7.19 6.62 12.67
N THR A 54 6.01 6.02 12.80
CA THR A 54 5.74 5.05 13.86
C THR A 54 5.36 3.67 13.34
N MET A 55 5.39 3.46 12.03
CA MET A 55 5.05 2.17 11.43
C MET A 55 5.91 1.88 10.23
N GLU A 56 6.07 0.61 9.92
CA GLU A 56 6.57 0.17 8.63
C GLU A 56 5.42 -0.25 7.73
N GLU A 57 5.66 -0.28 6.44
CA GLU A 57 4.66 -0.64 5.45
C GLU A 57 5.23 -1.63 4.46
N GLU A 58 4.49 -2.71 4.22
CA GLU A 58 4.85 -3.73 3.25
C GLU A 58 3.85 -3.69 2.10
N PHE A 59 4.38 -3.92 0.89
CA PHE A 59 3.61 -3.97 -0.34
C PHE A 59 3.85 -5.30 -1.03
N PHE A 60 2.78 -6.00 -1.38
CA PHE A 60 2.88 -7.15 -2.25
C PHE A 60 2.14 -6.82 -3.54
N PHE A 61 2.87 -6.73 -4.65
CA PHE A 61 2.30 -6.36 -5.95
C PHE A 61 1.66 -7.58 -6.58
N MET A 62 0.37 -7.48 -6.84
CA MET A 62 -0.44 -8.60 -7.35
C MET A 62 -0.67 -8.48 -8.86
N LYS A 63 -0.64 -7.25 -9.40
CA LYS A 63 -0.90 -6.98 -10.80
C LYS A 63 -0.30 -5.63 -11.19
N GLY A 64 0.17 -5.52 -12.43
CA GLY A 64 0.60 -4.25 -13.00
C GLY A 64 2.08 -3.96 -12.79
N VAL A 65 2.43 -2.71 -13.02
CA VAL A 65 3.80 -2.20 -12.91
C VAL A 65 3.75 -0.85 -12.21
N ALA A 66 4.56 -0.70 -11.17
CA ALA A 66 4.69 0.56 -10.43
C ALA A 66 6.15 0.95 -10.31
N GLU A 67 6.40 2.26 -10.36
CA GLU A 67 7.70 2.83 -10.07
C GLU A 67 7.64 3.43 -8.66
N VAL A 68 8.54 3.00 -7.79
CA VAL A 68 8.56 3.45 -6.40
C VAL A 68 9.89 4.12 -6.12
N GLU A 69 9.83 5.36 -5.63
CA GLU A 69 11.01 6.05 -5.11
C GLU A 69 11.08 5.81 -3.61
N ILE A 70 12.22 5.28 -3.17
CA ILE A 70 12.49 5.04 -1.75
C ILE A 70 13.79 5.74 -1.42
N ASP A 71 13.73 6.70 -0.52
CA ASP A 71 14.91 7.46 -0.10
C ASP A 71 15.67 8.04 -1.31
N GLY A 72 14.92 8.57 -2.29
CA GLY A 72 15.46 9.16 -3.51
C GLY A 72 15.88 8.18 -4.59
N LYS A 73 15.73 6.88 -4.37
CA LYS A 73 16.10 5.86 -5.36
C LYS A 73 14.85 5.23 -5.96
N ALA A 74 14.82 5.13 -7.28
CA ALA A 74 13.69 4.53 -7.98
C ALA A 74 13.90 3.03 -8.17
N VAL A 75 12.85 2.25 -7.88
CA VAL A 75 12.78 0.82 -8.18
C VAL A 75 11.50 0.55 -8.95
N VAL A 76 11.52 -0.47 -9.80
CA VAL A 76 10.32 -0.90 -10.53
C VAL A 76 9.79 -2.16 -9.89
N CYS A 77 8.51 -2.14 -9.53
CA CYS A 77 7.84 -3.27 -8.91
C CYS A 77 6.81 -3.85 -9.87
N ARG A 78 6.79 -5.17 -9.98
CA ARG A 78 5.90 -5.94 -10.86
C ARG A 78 5.15 -6.98 -10.05
N ALA A 79 4.18 -7.63 -10.66
CA ALA A 79 3.42 -8.71 -10.03
C ALA A 79 4.38 -9.75 -9.43
N GLY A 80 4.14 -10.09 -8.17
CA GLY A 80 4.98 -11.03 -7.42
C GLY A 80 6.09 -10.38 -6.59
N ASP A 81 6.32 -9.07 -6.74
CA ASP A 81 7.34 -8.38 -5.97
C ASP A 81 6.84 -8.01 -4.58
N PHE A 82 7.71 -8.13 -3.62
CA PHE A 82 7.51 -7.70 -2.24
C PHE A 82 8.43 -6.52 -1.93
N LEU A 83 7.85 -5.45 -1.42
CA LEU A 83 8.58 -4.25 -1.06
C LEU A 83 8.29 -3.87 0.38
N LYS A 84 9.33 -3.63 1.16
CA LYS A 84 9.20 -3.12 2.52
C LYS A 84 9.73 -1.70 2.58
N VAL A 85 8.97 -0.82 3.19
CA VAL A 85 9.39 0.54 3.49
C VAL A 85 9.45 0.69 5.01
N SER A 86 10.66 0.88 5.54
CA SER A 86 10.90 1.06 6.96
C SER A 86 10.33 2.40 7.44
N HIS A 87 10.05 2.50 8.74
CA HIS A 87 9.63 3.77 9.33
C HIS A 87 10.68 4.85 9.10
N GLY A 88 10.24 6.08 8.98
CA GLY A 88 11.14 7.22 8.77
C GLY A 88 11.69 7.36 7.35
N VAL A 89 11.31 6.48 6.44
CA VAL A 89 11.80 6.50 5.05
C VAL A 89 10.76 7.12 4.13
N GLY A 90 11.16 8.17 3.42
CA GLY A 90 10.30 8.81 2.43
C GLY A 90 10.12 7.92 1.21
N HIS A 91 8.89 7.83 0.72
CA HIS A 91 8.58 7.04 -0.45
C HIS A 91 7.44 7.65 -1.26
N ARG A 92 7.48 7.41 -2.57
CA ARG A 92 6.52 7.88 -3.56
C ARG A 92 6.27 6.76 -4.56
N LEU A 93 5.02 6.56 -4.95
CA LEU A 93 4.66 5.48 -5.85
C LEU A 93 3.87 6.03 -7.05
N ARG A 94 4.26 5.63 -8.26
CA ARG A 94 3.55 5.95 -9.49
C ARG A 94 3.17 4.67 -10.22
N ALA A 95 1.91 4.51 -10.53
CA ALA A 95 1.46 3.38 -11.34
C ALA A 95 1.84 3.63 -12.81
N VAL A 96 2.62 2.73 -13.38
CA VAL A 96 2.97 2.77 -14.81
C VAL A 96 1.85 2.16 -15.63
N GLU A 97 1.27 1.08 -15.11
CA GLU A 97 0.07 0.42 -15.62
C GLU A 97 -0.94 0.36 -14.49
N ASP A 98 -2.16 -0.08 -14.78
CA ASP A 98 -3.13 -0.35 -13.73
C ASP A 98 -2.53 -1.37 -12.76
N THR A 99 -2.43 -0.99 -11.49
CA THR A 99 -1.70 -1.75 -10.47
C THR A 99 -2.63 -2.13 -9.33
N GLU A 100 -2.46 -3.37 -8.87
CA GLU A 100 -3.14 -3.86 -7.67
C GLU A 100 -2.10 -4.41 -6.72
N MET A 101 -2.18 -3.99 -5.47
CA MET A 101 -1.22 -4.39 -4.45
C MET A 101 -1.89 -4.57 -3.09
N MET A 102 -1.39 -5.53 -2.32
CA MET A 102 -1.75 -5.65 -0.92
C MET A 102 -0.80 -4.76 -0.11
N THR A 103 -1.36 -3.96 0.77
CA THR A 103 -0.60 -3.10 1.66
C THR A 103 -0.83 -3.54 3.10
N ILE A 104 0.24 -3.62 3.87
CA ILE A 104 0.24 -4.03 5.27
C ILE A 104 1.00 -2.97 6.05
N GLY A 105 0.37 -2.43 7.06
CA GLY A 105 1.02 -1.50 7.99
C GLY A 105 1.15 -2.12 9.37
N ALA A 106 2.30 -1.93 10.01
CA ALA A 106 2.55 -2.43 11.35
C ALA A 106 3.36 -1.41 12.16
N THR A 107 2.95 -1.17 13.40
CA THR A 107 3.71 -0.29 14.29
C THR A 107 5.06 -0.90 14.62
N ILE A 108 6.07 -0.04 14.72
CA ILE A 108 7.41 -0.47 15.17
C ILE A 108 7.36 -0.92 16.61
N ARG A 109 8.21 -1.86 16.95
CA ARG A 109 8.34 -2.40 18.32
C ARG A 109 9.04 -1.45 19.25
#